data_0fdc792e38a44bfd8014009df4f7cddd
#
_entry.id   0fdc792e38a44bfd8014009df4f7cddd
#
_cell.length_a   1.000
_cell.length_b   1.000
_cell.length_c   1.000
_cell.angle_alpha   90.00
_cell.angle_beta   90.00
_cell.angle_gamma   90.00
#
_symmetry.space_group_name_H-M   'P 1'
#
loop_
_entity.id
_entity.type
_entity.pdbx_description
1 polymer ?
#
loop_
_entity_poly.entity_id
_entity_poly.type
_entity_poly.pdbx_seq_one_letter_code
_entity_poly.pdbx_strand_id
1 'polypeptide(L)'
;MKKYLTFIASSLLLTVIIIHVALLIGGYRFHAIKTDSMDPDIPKYSFVYVQTFDNKTDFYNNVGRGMDVVYKTESGDYVAHRVVNIDEFNDTIQTQSIREGAALDSKISRTDVVGKVTTVIPVVGFFVIMIQQWYFWVILAIVIAAIFVVRALIKEINKDKPITKKKKAKHKK
;
A
#
# COMPACT_ATOMS: atom_id res chain seq x y z
N MET A 1 -29.88 -10.09 4.50
CA MET A 1 -28.45 -10.30 4.80
C MET A 1 -27.52 -9.63 3.78
N LYS A 2 -27.58 -9.90 2.45
CA LYS A 2 -26.65 -9.30 1.46
C LYS A 2 -26.62 -7.76 1.47
N LYS A 3 -27.77 -7.08 1.61
CA LYS A 3 -27.87 -5.60 1.64
C LYS A 3 -27.12 -4.99 2.84
N TYR A 4 -27.23 -5.61 4.02
CA TYR A 4 -26.52 -5.14 5.22
C TYR A 4 -25.01 -5.35 5.10
N LEU A 5 -24.59 -6.48 4.54
CA LEU A 5 -23.16 -6.75 4.31
C LEU A 5 -22.53 -5.74 3.34
N THR A 6 -23.22 -5.41 2.24
CA THR A 6 -22.75 -4.39 1.30
C THR A 6 -22.71 -3.02 1.94
N PHE A 7 -23.71 -2.65 2.76
CA PHE A 7 -23.72 -1.38 3.48
C PHE A 7 -22.56 -1.27 4.47
N ILE A 8 -22.31 -2.31 5.27
CA ILE A 8 -21.18 -2.34 6.22
C ILE A 8 -19.84 -2.23 5.48
N ALA A 9 -19.65 -2.99 4.39
CA ALA A 9 -18.43 -2.94 3.61
C ALA A 9 -18.19 -1.57 2.97
N SER A 10 -19.25 -0.93 2.43
CA SER A 10 -19.16 0.41 1.84
C SER A 10 -18.86 1.48 2.90
N SER A 11 -19.46 1.38 4.08
CA SER A 11 -19.21 2.28 5.20
C SER A 11 -17.75 2.16 5.69
N LEU A 12 -17.25 0.94 5.85
CA LEU A 12 -15.87 0.70 6.25
C LEU A 12 -14.88 1.27 5.22
N LEU A 13 -15.11 1.02 3.93
CA LEU A 13 -14.28 1.55 2.86
C LEU A 13 -14.26 3.09 2.88
N LEU A 14 -15.43 3.72 3.02
CA LEU A 14 -15.52 5.18 3.10
C LEU A 14 -14.77 5.73 4.31
N THR A 15 -14.87 5.09 5.47
CA THR A 15 -14.12 5.47 6.67
C THR A 15 -12.62 5.41 6.44
N VAL A 16 -12.10 4.35 5.82
CA VAL A 16 -10.68 4.21 5.49
C VAL A 16 -10.23 5.33 4.54
N ILE A 17 -11.02 5.66 3.53
CA ILE A 17 -10.72 6.75 2.58
C ILE A 17 -10.68 8.10 3.32
N ILE A 18 -11.65 8.39 4.18
CA ILE A 18 -11.70 9.65 4.96
C ILE A 18 -10.46 9.77 5.85
N ILE A 19 -10.09 8.72 6.58
CA ILE A 19 -8.90 8.70 7.42
C ILE A 19 -7.64 8.97 6.57
N HIS A 20 -7.51 8.30 5.44
CA HIS A 20 -6.36 8.48 4.55
C HIS A 20 -6.25 9.92 4.04
N VAL A 21 -7.36 10.50 3.58
CA VAL A 21 -7.42 11.91 3.14
C VAL A 21 -7.08 12.87 4.28
N ALA A 22 -7.61 12.63 5.48
CA ALA A 22 -7.29 13.46 6.65
C ALA A 22 -5.80 13.43 7.00
N LEU A 23 -5.16 12.25 6.92
CA LEU A 23 -3.71 12.12 7.12
C LEU A 23 -2.91 12.89 6.06
N LEU A 24 -3.32 12.82 4.78
CA LEU A 24 -2.66 13.58 3.70
C LEU A 24 -2.75 15.10 3.93
N ILE A 25 -3.91 15.59 4.38
CA ILE A 25 -4.12 17.01 4.73
C ILE A 25 -3.27 17.38 5.96
N GLY A 26 -3.13 16.46 6.91
CA GLY A 26 -2.32 16.62 8.12
C GLY A 26 -0.80 16.54 7.91
N GLY A 27 -0.32 16.60 6.66
CA GLY A 27 1.12 16.60 6.36
C GLY A 27 1.75 15.21 6.37
N TYR A 28 0.96 14.14 6.26
CA TYR A 28 1.50 12.80 6.09
C TYR A 28 1.64 12.44 4.61
N ARG A 29 2.66 11.63 4.31
CA ARG A 29 2.84 10.98 3.02
C ARG A 29 2.88 9.47 3.23
N PHE A 30 2.75 8.72 2.16
CA PHE A 30 2.82 7.26 2.25
C PHE A 30 3.76 6.70 1.19
N HIS A 31 4.46 5.64 1.55
CA HIS A 31 5.36 4.93 0.65
C HIS A 31 5.22 3.42 0.84
N ALA A 32 5.38 2.68 -0.25
CA ALA A 32 5.46 1.23 -0.22
C ALA A 32 6.93 0.82 -0.27
N ILE A 33 7.38 0.07 0.74
CA ILE A 33 8.78 -0.35 0.88
C ILE A 33 9.05 -1.55 -0.02
N LYS A 34 10.03 -1.41 -0.90
CA LYS A 34 10.40 -2.44 -1.90
C LYS A 34 11.57 -3.30 -1.49
N THR A 35 12.36 -2.87 -0.51
CA THR A 35 13.59 -3.52 -0.06
C THR A 35 13.43 -4.11 1.34
N ASP A 36 14.37 -4.94 1.72
CA ASP A 36 14.48 -5.57 3.03
C ASP A 36 15.61 -4.96 3.89
N SER A 37 16.12 -3.77 3.51
CA SER A 37 17.22 -3.08 4.20
C SER A 37 16.88 -2.68 5.65
N MET A 38 15.60 -2.61 5.99
CA MET A 38 15.08 -2.25 7.30
C MET A 38 14.31 -3.39 7.97
N ASP A 39 14.46 -4.64 7.50
CA ASP A 39 13.88 -5.82 8.12
C ASP A 39 14.65 -6.17 9.41
N PRO A 40 13.99 -6.48 10.55
CA PRO A 40 12.55 -6.72 10.73
C PRO A 40 11.72 -5.48 11.09
N ASP A 41 12.31 -4.32 11.38
CA ASP A 41 11.60 -3.15 11.90
C ASP A 41 10.62 -2.58 10.86
N ILE A 42 11.03 -2.54 9.60
CA ILE A 42 10.19 -2.20 8.45
C ILE A 42 10.32 -3.34 7.42
N PRO A 43 9.49 -4.39 7.51
CA PRO A 43 9.56 -5.52 6.60
C PRO A 43 9.35 -5.12 5.14
N LYS A 44 9.98 -5.84 4.23
CA LYS A 44 9.72 -5.70 2.79
C LYS A 44 8.23 -5.77 2.50
N TYR A 45 7.76 -4.98 1.56
CA TYR A 45 6.34 -4.85 1.20
C TYR A 45 5.46 -4.24 2.28
N SER A 46 6.04 -3.55 3.26
CA SER A 46 5.28 -2.70 4.16
C SER A 46 4.78 -1.44 3.44
N PHE A 47 3.64 -0.95 3.92
CA PHE A 47 3.13 0.37 3.61
C PHE A 47 3.44 1.27 4.82
N VAL A 48 4.12 2.38 4.60
CA VAL A 48 4.54 3.28 5.69
C VAL A 48 3.88 4.65 5.54
N TYR A 49 3.43 5.20 6.67
CA TYR A 49 3.08 6.60 6.78
C TYR A 49 4.30 7.39 7.28
N VAL A 50 4.53 8.52 6.64
CA VAL A 50 5.68 9.39 6.85
C VAL A 50 5.17 10.79 7.18
N GLN A 51 5.53 11.31 8.33
CA GLN A 51 5.24 12.68 8.73
C GLN A 51 6.23 13.63 8.06
N THR A 52 5.72 14.57 7.28
CA THR A 52 6.53 15.62 6.63
C THR A 52 6.74 16.81 7.56
N PHE A 53 7.70 17.68 7.23
CA PHE A 53 8.05 18.85 8.01
C PHE A 53 8.10 20.08 7.12
N ASP A 54 7.51 21.18 7.58
CA ASP A 54 7.36 22.39 6.77
C ASP A 54 8.65 23.22 6.71
N ASN A 55 9.49 23.14 7.76
CA ASN A 55 10.70 23.94 7.87
C ASN A 55 11.82 23.21 8.61
N LYS A 56 13.03 23.84 8.59
CA LYS A 56 14.24 23.31 9.22
C LYS A 56 14.08 23.08 10.73
N THR A 57 13.51 24.03 11.42
CA THR A 57 13.34 23.96 12.89
C THR A 57 12.41 22.82 13.27
N ASP A 58 11.28 22.69 12.56
CA ASP A 58 10.34 21.61 12.79
C ASP A 58 10.96 20.24 12.53
N PHE A 59 11.74 20.11 11.45
CA PHE A 59 12.48 18.89 11.15
C PHE A 59 13.39 18.47 12.29
N TYR A 60 14.31 19.35 12.75
CA TYR A 60 15.29 18.99 13.77
C TYR A 60 14.71 18.84 15.17
N ASN A 61 13.56 19.44 15.44
CA ASN A 61 12.83 19.19 16.69
C ASN A 61 12.16 17.79 16.72
N ASN A 62 11.87 17.22 15.57
CA ASN A 62 11.09 15.97 15.46
C ASN A 62 11.90 14.78 14.95
N VAL A 63 13.05 15.00 14.31
CA VAL A 63 13.92 13.94 13.77
C VAL A 63 15.19 13.84 14.59
N GLY A 64 15.42 12.68 15.19
CA GLY A 64 16.57 12.37 16.03
C GLY A 64 17.30 11.11 15.56
N ARG A 65 18.48 10.87 16.16
CA ARG A 65 19.23 9.61 15.96
C ARG A 65 18.38 8.41 16.40
N GLY A 66 18.49 7.31 15.66
CA GLY A 66 17.72 6.10 15.90
C GLY A 66 16.30 6.13 15.32
N MET A 67 15.87 7.24 14.75
CA MET A 67 14.59 7.32 14.05
C MET A 67 14.71 6.90 12.59
N ASP A 68 13.66 6.33 12.05
CA ASP A 68 13.60 5.92 10.66
C ASP A 68 12.99 7.04 9.81
N VAL A 69 13.65 7.35 8.71
CA VAL A 69 13.24 8.39 7.76
C VAL A 69 13.12 7.82 6.35
N VAL A 70 12.23 8.41 5.56
CA VAL A 70 12.18 8.19 4.11
C VAL A 70 12.83 9.40 3.44
N TYR A 71 13.74 9.15 2.53
CA TYR A 71 14.40 10.18 1.73
C TYR A 71 14.46 9.80 0.25
N LYS A 72 14.65 10.80 -0.58
CA LYS A 72 14.81 10.63 -2.03
C LYS A 72 16.29 10.57 -2.38
N THR A 73 16.70 9.53 -3.10
CA THR A 73 18.07 9.39 -3.59
C THR A 73 18.30 10.25 -4.83
N GLU A 74 19.56 10.43 -5.23
CA GLU A 74 19.95 11.10 -6.47
C GLU A 74 19.34 10.43 -7.72
N SER A 75 19.15 9.10 -7.69
CA SER A 75 18.46 8.35 -8.74
C SER A 75 16.96 8.62 -8.82
N GLY A 76 16.39 9.30 -7.79
CA GLY A 76 14.96 9.59 -7.70
C GLY A 76 14.14 8.53 -6.97
N ASP A 77 14.78 7.47 -6.48
CA ASP A 77 14.15 6.43 -5.69
C ASP A 77 13.91 6.87 -4.24
N TYR A 78 12.89 6.29 -3.60
CA TYR A 78 12.62 6.51 -2.19
C TYR A 78 13.17 5.35 -1.36
N VAL A 79 13.99 5.69 -0.36
CA VAL A 79 14.65 4.75 0.56
C VAL A 79 14.23 5.07 1.99
N ALA A 80 13.99 4.03 2.79
CA ALA A 80 13.78 4.16 4.23
C ALA A 80 15.00 3.62 4.97
N HIS A 81 15.67 4.46 5.77
CA HIS A 81 16.82 4.05 6.61
C HIS A 81 16.79 4.76 7.96
N ARG A 82 17.59 4.25 8.88
CA ARG A 82 17.74 4.79 10.24
C ARG A 82 18.74 5.92 10.31
N VAL A 83 18.36 7.01 10.96
CA VAL A 83 19.25 8.16 11.21
C VAL A 83 20.32 7.77 12.21
N VAL A 84 21.58 7.88 11.83
CA VAL A 84 22.76 7.64 12.70
C VAL A 84 23.48 8.93 13.08
N ASN A 85 23.49 9.93 12.21
CA ASN A 85 24.12 11.21 12.50
C ASN A 85 23.28 12.37 11.95
N ILE A 86 23.36 13.50 12.65
CA ILE A 86 22.67 14.75 12.30
C ILE A 86 23.70 15.88 12.38
N ASP A 87 23.76 16.67 11.31
CA ASP A 87 24.62 17.85 11.19
C ASP A 87 23.72 19.06 10.84
N GLU A 88 23.21 19.71 11.88
CA GLU A 88 22.30 20.85 11.73
C GLU A 88 23.00 22.08 11.11
N PHE A 89 24.32 22.19 11.30
CA PHE A 89 25.08 23.31 10.75
C PHE A 89 25.13 23.23 9.22
N ASN A 90 25.45 22.05 8.69
CA ASN A 90 25.51 21.79 7.25
C ASN A 90 24.16 21.39 6.63
N ASP A 91 23.07 21.34 7.41
CA ASP A 91 21.72 20.95 7.00
C ASP A 91 21.68 19.56 6.35
N THR A 92 22.42 18.61 6.95
CA THR A 92 22.52 17.24 6.47
C THR A 92 22.26 16.20 7.55
N ILE A 93 21.82 15.03 7.15
CA ILE A 93 21.76 13.83 7.99
C ILE A 93 22.55 12.70 7.34
N GLN A 94 22.89 11.70 8.14
CA GLN A 94 23.47 10.45 7.66
C GLN A 94 22.66 9.28 8.20
N THR A 95 22.33 8.36 7.31
CA THR A 95 21.48 7.22 7.59
C THR A 95 22.24 5.92 7.39
N GLN A 96 21.63 4.82 7.81
CA GLN A 96 22.16 3.47 7.64
C GLN A 96 21.01 2.46 7.62
N SER A 97 21.16 1.43 6.81
CA SER A 97 20.37 0.21 6.89
C SER A 97 20.57 -0.48 8.25
N ILE A 98 19.55 -1.12 8.80
CA ILE A 98 19.69 -1.89 10.05
C ILE A 98 20.28 -3.29 9.85
N ARG A 99 20.59 -3.69 8.63
CA ARG A 99 21.25 -4.97 8.36
C ARG A 99 22.64 -5.00 8.98
N GLU A 100 23.00 -6.15 9.51
CA GLU A 100 24.34 -6.38 10.03
C GLU A 100 25.41 -6.13 8.97
N GLY A 101 26.45 -5.37 9.32
CA GLY A 101 27.52 -5.01 8.40
C GLY A 101 27.19 -3.96 7.34
N ALA A 102 26.01 -3.35 7.39
CA ALA A 102 25.65 -2.29 6.45
C ALA A 102 26.61 -1.09 6.59
N ALA A 103 27.06 -0.57 5.46
CA ALA A 103 27.83 0.68 5.45
C ALA A 103 26.93 1.90 5.77
N LEU A 104 27.56 2.98 6.22
CA LEU A 104 26.86 4.27 6.34
C LEU A 104 26.51 4.80 4.95
N ASP A 105 25.32 5.35 4.83
CA ASP A 105 24.93 6.06 3.61
C ASP A 105 25.74 7.35 3.43
N SER A 106 25.75 7.90 2.23
CA SER A 106 26.26 9.25 1.98
C SER A 106 25.49 10.28 2.81
N LYS A 107 26.08 11.44 3.06
CA LYS A 107 25.34 12.55 3.67
C LYS A 107 24.19 12.97 2.75
N ILE A 108 23.01 13.11 3.34
CA ILE A 108 21.76 13.43 2.66
C ILE A 108 21.36 14.84 3.09
N SER A 109 21.02 15.70 2.14
CA SER A 109 20.44 17.00 2.47
C SER A 109 19.09 16.82 3.16
N ARG A 110 18.81 17.65 4.16
CA ARG A 110 17.49 17.66 4.81
C ARG A 110 16.36 17.84 3.78
N THR A 111 16.60 18.59 2.71
CA THR A 111 15.60 18.83 1.66
C THR A 111 15.21 17.58 0.86
N ASP A 112 16.08 16.56 0.86
CA ASP A 112 15.81 15.29 0.21
C ASP A 112 15.06 14.31 1.13
N VAL A 113 14.97 14.64 2.43
CA VAL A 113 14.20 13.86 3.39
C VAL A 113 12.72 14.18 3.23
N VAL A 114 11.94 13.17 2.89
CA VAL A 114 10.48 13.27 2.80
C VAL A 114 9.88 13.45 4.20
N GLY A 115 10.40 12.70 5.19
CA GLY A 115 9.95 12.80 6.56
C GLY A 115 10.27 11.57 7.40
N LYS A 116 9.74 11.57 8.63
CA LYS A 116 9.91 10.51 9.63
C LYS A 116 8.85 9.43 9.48
N VAL A 117 9.26 8.17 9.50
CA VAL A 117 8.33 7.03 9.55
C VAL A 117 7.60 7.03 10.90
N THR A 118 6.28 7.03 10.86
CA THR A 118 5.42 7.06 12.05
C THR A 118 4.63 5.78 12.22
N THR A 119 4.24 5.14 11.13
CA THR A 119 3.43 3.92 11.15
C THR A 119 3.89 2.98 10.05
N VAL A 120 4.03 1.71 10.40
CA VAL A 120 4.39 0.64 9.48
C VAL A 120 3.22 -0.35 9.42
N ILE A 121 2.72 -0.63 8.23
CA ILE A 121 1.65 -1.62 7.99
C ILE A 121 2.25 -2.71 7.10
N PRO A 122 2.65 -3.86 7.65
CA PRO A 122 3.24 -4.96 6.90
C PRO A 122 2.29 -5.48 5.82
N VAL A 123 2.86 -6.00 4.72
CA VAL A 123 2.15 -6.67 3.60
C VAL A 123 1.29 -5.73 2.75
N VAL A 124 0.71 -4.68 3.30
CA VAL A 124 -0.19 -3.78 2.54
C VAL A 124 0.54 -3.11 1.38
N GLY A 125 1.81 -2.80 1.53
CA GLY A 125 2.66 -2.24 0.47
C GLY A 125 2.77 -3.15 -0.76
N PHE A 126 2.67 -4.46 -0.60
CA PHE A 126 2.65 -5.40 -1.72
C PHE A 126 1.50 -5.10 -2.70
N PHE A 127 0.30 -4.91 -2.18
CA PHE A 127 -0.88 -4.58 -3.00
C PHE A 127 -0.72 -3.23 -3.69
N VAL A 128 -0.17 -2.24 -2.99
CA VAL A 128 0.10 -0.92 -3.56
C VAL A 128 1.10 -1.01 -4.71
N ILE A 129 2.21 -1.73 -4.52
CA ILE A 129 3.22 -1.96 -5.56
C ILE A 129 2.61 -2.70 -6.75
N MET A 130 1.82 -3.74 -6.49
CA MET A 130 1.18 -4.55 -7.53
C MET A 130 0.23 -3.71 -8.41
N ILE A 131 -0.62 -2.88 -7.80
CA ILE A 131 -1.57 -2.02 -8.52
C ILE A 131 -0.84 -0.97 -9.38
N GLN A 132 0.35 -0.53 -8.98
CA GLN A 132 1.17 0.42 -9.73
C GLN A 132 1.79 -0.19 -11.01
N GLN A 133 1.79 -1.53 -11.14
CA GLN A 133 2.36 -2.20 -12.29
C GLN A 133 1.35 -2.29 -13.44
N TRP A 134 1.75 -1.89 -14.65
CA TRP A 134 0.86 -1.92 -15.81
C TRP A 134 0.34 -3.33 -16.15
N TYR A 135 1.16 -4.37 -15.98
CA TYR A 135 0.78 -5.76 -16.25
C TYR A 135 -0.32 -6.28 -15.32
N PHE A 136 -0.47 -5.72 -14.10
CA PHE A 136 -1.57 -6.04 -13.21
C PHE A 136 -2.92 -5.75 -13.86
N TRP A 137 -3.06 -4.60 -14.50
CA TRP A 137 -4.29 -4.19 -15.18
C TRP A 137 -4.59 -5.06 -16.40
N VAL A 138 -3.56 -5.50 -17.14
CA VAL A 138 -3.72 -6.43 -18.26
C VAL A 138 -4.20 -7.79 -17.78
N ILE A 139 -3.59 -8.35 -16.73
CA ILE A 139 -4.02 -9.62 -16.13
C ILE A 139 -5.46 -9.51 -15.62
N LEU A 140 -5.79 -8.43 -14.93
CA LEU A 140 -7.14 -8.19 -14.43
C LEU A 140 -8.17 -8.15 -15.56
N ALA A 141 -7.87 -7.47 -16.67
CA ALA A 141 -8.74 -7.41 -17.85
C ALA A 141 -8.97 -8.81 -18.47
N ILE A 142 -7.90 -9.62 -18.58
CA ILE A 142 -7.98 -11.00 -19.09
C ILE A 142 -8.87 -11.85 -18.16
N VAL A 143 -8.69 -11.76 -16.85
CA VAL A 143 -9.51 -12.51 -15.88
C VAL A 143 -10.99 -12.12 -15.99
N ILE A 144 -11.27 -10.81 -16.08
CA ILE A 144 -12.65 -10.32 -16.27
C ILE A 144 -13.25 -10.85 -17.57
N ALA A 145 -12.52 -10.78 -18.69
CA ALA A 145 -12.96 -11.30 -19.97
C ALA A 145 -13.25 -12.81 -19.91
N ALA A 146 -12.35 -13.58 -19.28
CA ALA A 146 -12.55 -15.02 -19.09
C ALA A 146 -13.83 -15.33 -18.28
N ILE A 147 -14.11 -14.56 -17.23
CA ILE A 147 -15.35 -14.71 -16.45
C ILE A 147 -16.59 -14.46 -17.31
N PHE A 148 -16.56 -13.44 -18.19
CA PHE A 148 -17.67 -13.18 -19.11
C PHE A 148 -17.88 -14.32 -20.10
N VAL A 149 -16.80 -14.85 -20.70
CA VAL A 149 -16.85 -15.99 -21.62
C VAL A 149 -17.43 -17.22 -20.92
N VAL A 150 -16.93 -17.57 -19.74
CA VAL A 150 -17.44 -18.71 -18.97
C VAL A 150 -18.92 -18.56 -18.64
N ARG A 151 -19.36 -17.37 -18.23
CA ARG A 151 -20.79 -17.09 -17.96
C ARG A 151 -21.64 -17.21 -19.21
N ALA A 152 -21.14 -16.75 -20.37
CA ALA A 152 -21.85 -16.90 -21.65
C ALA A 152 -22.00 -18.38 -22.04
N LEU A 153 -20.94 -19.17 -21.92
CA LEU A 153 -20.97 -20.61 -22.19
C LEU A 153 -21.94 -21.37 -21.26
N ILE A 154 -21.90 -21.07 -19.95
CA ILE A 154 -22.85 -21.69 -19.00
C ILE A 154 -24.29 -21.33 -19.34
N LYS A 155 -24.55 -20.10 -19.76
CA LYS A 155 -25.89 -19.67 -20.18
C LYS A 155 -26.37 -20.44 -21.41
N GLU A 156 -25.49 -20.67 -22.38
CA GLU A 156 -25.82 -21.43 -23.60
C GLU A 156 -26.12 -22.90 -23.28
N ILE A 157 -25.22 -23.56 -22.53
CA ILE A 157 -25.41 -24.96 -22.09
C ILE A 157 -26.72 -25.14 -21.29
N ASN A 158 -27.12 -24.15 -20.50
CA ASN A 158 -28.36 -24.24 -19.72
C ASN A 158 -29.63 -24.00 -20.55
N LYS A 159 -29.53 -23.37 -21.72
CA LYS A 159 -30.67 -23.26 -22.66
C LYS A 159 -31.01 -24.62 -23.30
N ASP A 160 -30.01 -25.45 -23.56
CA ASP A 160 -30.18 -26.73 -24.24
C ASP A 160 -30.65 -27.85 -23.30
N LYS A 161 -30.78 -27.59 -21.99
CA LYS A 161 -31.35 -28.57 -21.07
C LYS A 161 -32.85 -28.67 -21.25
N PRO A 162 -33.39 -29.85 -21.71
CA PRO A 162 -34.83 -30.02 -21.87
C PRO A 162 -35.54 -29.83 -20.53
N ILE A 163 -36.57 -28.97 -20.54
CA ILE A 163 -37.43 -28.77 -19.37
C ILE A 163 -38.22 -30.08 -19.18
N THR A 164 -37.73 -30.97 -18.33
CA THR A 164 -38.53 -32.11 -17.85
C THR A 164 -39.71 -31.56 -17.05
N LYS A 165 -40.82 -31.31 -17.76
CA LYS A 165 -42.10 -30.99 -17.12
C LYS A 165 -42.46 -32.19 -16.23
N LYS A 166 -42.32 -32.05 -14.91
CA LYS A 166 -42.95 -32.90 -13.92
C LYS A 166 -44.44 -32.80 -14.14
N LYS A 167 -45.03 -33.76 -14.89
CA LYS A 167 -46.48 -34.01 -14.91
C LYS A 167 -46.87 -34.34 -13.47
N LYS A 168 -47.46 -33.39 -12.76
CA LYS A 168 -48.25 -33.68 -11.58
C LYS A 168 -49.44 -34.55 -12.04
N ALA A 169 -49.35 -35.84 -11.82
CA ALA A 169 -50.51 -36.72 -11.94
C ALA A 169 -51.55 -36.24 -10.92
N LYS A 170 -52.63 -35.65 -11.43
CA LYS A 170 -53.87 -35.47 -10.68
C LYS A 170 -54.48 -36.86 -10.52
N HIS A 171 -54.28 -37.50 -9.36
CA HIS A 171 -55.19 -38.56 -8.97
C HIS A 171 -56.48 -37.91 -8.46
N LYS A 172 -57.53 -38.06 -9.28
CA LYS A 172 -58.92 -38.03 -8.85
C LYS A 172 -59.19 -39.31 -8.05
N LYS A 173 -59.65 -39.17 -6.87
CA LYS A 173 -60.81 -39.95 -6.35
C LYS A 173 -61.40 -39.16 -5.20
#